data_b52a1380384f770cf50fbccd710e0ca8
#
_entry.id   b52a1380384f770cf50fbccd710e0ca8
#
_cell.length_a   1.000
_cell.length_b   1.000
_cell.length_c   1.000
_cell.angle_alpha   90.00
_cell.angle_beta   90.00
_cell.angle_gamma   90.00
#
_symmetry.space_group_name_H-M   'P 1'
#
loop_
_entity.id
_entity.type
_entity.pdbx_description
1 polymer ?
#
loop_
_entity_poly.entity_id
_entity_poly.type
_entity_poly.pdbx_seq_one_letter_code
_entity_poly.pdbx_strand_id
1 'polypeptide(L)'
;MVRSFHVIARKICTVAVLFIIAIPVFTQEIGVQLYSFRKQLPGNVPVMLEKISKMGIKELEGGGSYGLPPGEFKSLLKKNNLKVVSVGADFQQLAKDPQASVDLAKTYGAKYVVVFWIPHTDVFTIDDAKNAVNVFNSAGKLLKENGIALCYHAHGYEFGAYGKGTLFDYLAENLNPAYANFEMDVFWVKHPGQDPVALLQKYPSRFPLMHLKDRKTGTEGNQKGEADVETNVVLGSGDVGIAAIMKAAKKAGVKHYFIEDESSRSVEQVPRSLAYLASLKQE
;
A
#
# COMPACT_ATOMS: atom_id res chain seq x y z
N MET A 1 -80.14 16.85 41.27
CA MET A 1 -79.64 16.94 39.89
C MET A 1 -78.08 16.95 39.97
N VAL A 2 -77.45 15.76 39.88
CA VAL A 2 -75.99 15.62 40.02
C VAL A 2 -75.44 15.32 38.63
N ARG A 3 -74.55 16.22 38.10
CA ARG A 3 -73.88 16.02 36.81
C ARG A 3 -72.55 15.29 37.05
N SER A 4 -72.45 14.12 36.45
CA SER A 4 -71.28 13.29 36.43
C SER A 4 -70.29 13.78 35.38
N PHE A 5 -69.09 14.16 35.74
CA PHE A 5 -67.96 14.50 34.83
C PHE A 5 -67.16 13.24 34.53
N HIS A 6 -67.21 12.82 33.29
CA HIS A 6 -66.32 11.74 32.78
C HIS A 6 -64.98 12.37 32.37
N VAL A 7 -63.90 12.04 33.04
CA VAL A 7 -62.56 12.38 32.63
C VAL A 7 -62.02 11.30 31.70
N ILE A 8 -61.81 11.63 30.43
CA ILE A 8 -61.19 10.75 29.45
C ILE A 8 -59.68 10.91 29.54
N ALA A 9 -59.00 9.92 30.14
CA ALA A 9 -57.52 9.84 30.16
C ALA A 9 -56.99 9.39 28.78
N ARG A 10 -56.39 10.32 28.00
CA ARG A 10 -55.65 9.98 26.79
C ARG A 10 -54.29 9.40 27.15
N LYS A 11 -54.09 8.11 26.86
CA LYS A 11 -52.76 7.45 26.93
C LYS A 11 -51.96 7.92 25.71
N ILE A 12 -50.91 8.71 25.97
CA ILE A 12 -49.91 9.08 24.97
C ILE A 12 -48.89 7.93 24.92
N CYS A 13 -48.93 7.15 23.83
CA CYS A 13 -47.90 6.15 23.54
C CYS A 13 -46.71 6.86 22.89
N THR A 14 -45.65 7.07 23.65
CA THR A 14 -44.36 7.57 23.13
C THR A 14 -43.62 6.45 22.45
N VAL A 15 -43.61 6.43 21.12
CA VAL A 15 -42.77 5.49 20.34
C VAL A 15 -41.34 6.08 20.31
N ALA A 16 -40.44 5.49 21.04
CA ALA A 16 -39.02 5.81 20.95
C ALA A 16 -38.44 5.17 19.68
N VAL A 17 -38.21 5.98 18.64
CA VAL A 17 -37.48 5.54 17.44
C VAL A 17 -35.99 5.52 17.76
N LEU A 18 -35.44 4.32 17.98
CA LEU A 18 -33.99 4.12 18.05
C LEU A 18 -33.41 4.30 16.66
N PHE A 19 -32.75 5.43 16.43
CA PHE A 19 -31.88 5.61 15.28
C PHE A 19 -30.59 4.78 15.53
N ILE A 20 -30.49 3.60 14.92
CA ILE A 20 -29.25 2.87 14.81
C ILE A 20 -28.40 3.61 13.79
N ILE A 21 -27.47 4.45 14.25
CA ILE A 21 -26.43 5.04 13.42
C ILE A 21 -25.50 3.87 13.07
N ALA A 22 -25.68 3.30 11.88
CA ALA A 22 -24.71 2.39 11.31
C ALA A 22 -23.43 3.19 11.05
N ILE A 23 -22.48 3.12 11.97
CA ILE A 23 -21.13 3.63 11.76
C ILE A 23 -20.57 2.74 10.63
N PRO A 24 -20.18 3.29 9.48
CA PRO A 24 -19.55 2.50 8.44
C PRO A 24 -18.27 1.93 9.04
N VAL A 25 -18.24 0.64 9.29
CA VAL A 25 -17.01 -0.09 9.57
C VAL A 25 -16.23 -0.07 8.28
N PHE A 26 -15.34 0.91 8.11
CA PHE A 26 -14.36 0.90 7.04
C PHE A 26 -13.45 -0.31 7.28
N THR A 27 -13.84 -1.44 6.74
CA THR A 27 -12.92 -2.58 6.62
C THR A 27 -11.90 -2.19 5.57
N GLN A 28 -10.67 -1.89 6.00
CA GLN A 28 -9.57 -1.68 5.08
C GLN A 28 -9.44 -2.90 4.19
N GLU A 29 -9.64 -2.70 2.88
CA GLU A 29 -9.43 -3.76 1.90
C GLU A 29 -7.94 -4.05 1.82
N ILE A 30 -7.57 -5.33 1.91
CA ILE A 30 -6.19 -5.77 1.74
C ILE A 30 -6.02 -6.19 0.29
N GLY A 31 -5.10 -5.55 -0.38
CA GLY A 31 -4.69 -5.87 -1.74
C GLY A 31 -3.47 -6.79 -1.79
N VAL A 32 -2.96 -7.00 -2.98
CA VAL A 32 -1.71 -7.73 -3.23
C VAL A 32 -0.87 -7.03 -4.28
N GLN A 33 0.44 -6.97 -4.04
CA GLN A 33 1.41 -6.62 -5.06
C GLN A 33 1.58 -7.81 -6.01
N LEU A 34 1.28 -7.60 -7.30
CA LEU A 34 1.33 -8.68 -8.31
C LEU A 34 2.73 -9.28 -8.50
N TYR A 35 3.78 -8.56 -8.11
CA TYR A 35 5.13 -9.08 -8.12
C TYR A 35 5.32 -10.31 -7.23
N SER A 36 4.48 -10.48 -6.20
CA SER A 36 4.39 -11.72 -5.40
C SER A 36 4.15 -12.96 -6.25
N PHE A 37 3.52 -12.80 -7.42
CA PHE A 37 3.18 -13.88 -8.35
C PHE A 37 3.93 -13.78 -9.68
N ARG A 38 5.07 -13.05 -9.72
CA ARG A 38 5.86 -12.81 -10.93
C ARG A 38 6.30 -14.08 -11.66
N LYS A 39 6.46 -15.19 -10.93
CA LYS A 39 6.82 -16.50 -11.51
C LYS A 39 5.61 -17.26 -12.08
N GLN A 40 4.40 -16.98 -11.58
CA GLN A 40 3.17 -17.68 -11.94
C GLN A 40 2.33 -16.93 -12.98
N LEU A 41 2.46 -15.61 -13.07
CA LEU A 41 1.67 -14.78 -13.99
C LEU A 41 2.01 -14.99 -15.47
N PRO A 42 3.29 -15.07 -15.89
CA PRO A 42 3.61 -15.26 -17.32
C PRO A 42 2.97 -16.52 -17.89
N GLY A 43 2.19 -16.36 -18.97
CA GLY A 43 1.48 -17.46 -19.63
C GLY A 43 0.26 -18.02 -18.88
N ASN A 44 -0.06 -17.48 -17.69
CA ASN A 44 -1.15 -18.01 -16.85
C ASN A 44 -2.00 -16.91 -16.17
N VAL A 45 -2.02 -15.73 -16.76
CA VAL A 45 -2.68 -14.55 -16.19
C VAL A 45 -4.17 -14.79 -15.84
N PRO A 46 -5.00 -15.40 -16.71
CA PRO A 46 -6.42 -15.60 -16.41
C PRO A 46 -6.64 -16.43 -15.13
N VAL A 47 -5.89 -17.53 -14.98
CA VAL A 47 -6.00 -18.44 -13.84
C VAL A 47 -5.50 -17.77 -12.56
N MET A 48 -4.40 -17.01 -12.64
CA MET A 48 -3.86 -16.32 -11.47
C MET A 48 -4.77 -15.19 -10.98
N LEU A 49 -5.35 -14.38 -11.87
CA LEU A 49 -6.30 -13.34 -11.48
C LEU A 49 -7.56 -13.94 -10.86
N GLU A 50 -8.07 -15.05 -11.40
CA GLU A 50 -9.18 -15.77 -10.80
C GLU A 50 -8.83 -16.31 -9.40
N LYS A 51 -7.62 -16.88 -9.23
CA LYS A 51 -7.14 -17.36 -7.94
C LYS A 51 -7.02 -16.22 -6.92
N ILE A 52 -6.45 -15.08 -7.30
CA ILE A 52 -6.35 -13.88 -6.44
C ILE A 52 -7.74 -13.41 -6.02
N SER A 53 -8.69 -13.32 -6.95
CA SER A 53 -10.08 -12.94 -6.63
C SER A 53 -10.75 -13.92 -5.67
N LYS A 54 -10.54 -15.23 -5.83
CA LYS A 54 -11.06 -16.28 -4.92
C LYS A 54 -10.47 -16.21 -3.50
N MET A 55 -9.32 -15.58 -3.31
CA MET A 55 -8.78 -15.28 -1.98
C MET A 55 -9.51 -14.11 -1.29
N GLY A 56 -10.47 -13.46 -1.97
CA GLY A 56 -11.20 -12.29 -1.45
C GLY A 56 -10.48 -10.96 -1.72
N ILE A 57 -9.35 -10.97 -2.40
CA ILE A 57 -8.61 -9.76 -2.79
C ILE A 57 -9.37 -9.03 -3.88
N LYS A 58 -9.40 -7.68 -3.81
CA LYS A 58 -10.02 -6.82 -4.80
C LYS A 58 -9.06 -5.74 -5.33
N GLU A 59 -8.07 -5.36 -4.54
CA GLU A 59 -7.10 -4.33 -4.89
C GLU A 59 -5.78 -4.96 -5.33
N LEU A 60 -5.24 -4.44 -6.42
CA LEU A 60 -3.97 -4.87 -6.98
C LEU A 60 -3.02 -3.70 -7.07
N GLU A 61 -1.76 -3.96 -6.81
CA GLU A 61 -0.67 -3.15 -7.25
C GLU A 61 0.14 -3.88 -8.31
N GLY A 62 0.51 -3.16 -9.39
CA GLY A 62 1.32 -3.72 -10.46
C GLY A 62 1.05 -3.04 -11.79
N GLY A 63 2.07 -2.91 -12.60
CA GLY A 63 2.05 -2.07 -13.80
C GLY A 63 2.07 -2.81 -15.13
N GLY A 64 1.97 -4.11 -15.14
CA GLY A 64 2.08 -4.89 -16.37
C GLY A 64 0.83 -5.67 -16.71
N SER A 65 0.68 -6.00 -18.00
CA SER A 65 -0.34 -6.94 -18.48
C SER A 65 0.20 -8.37 -18.61
N TYR A 66 1.46 -8.58 -18.22
CA TYR A 66 2.15 -9.88 -18.23
C TYR A 66 2.09 -10.61 -19.59
N GLY A 67 2.30 -9.82 -20.68
CA GLY A 67 2.30 -10.34 -22.05
C GLY A 67 0.94 -10.35 -22.73
N LEU A 68 -0.14 -9.98 -22.03
CA LEU A 68 -1.46 -9.83 -22.66
C LEU A 68 -1.63 -8.42 -23.26
N PRO A 69 -2.44 -8.27 -24.32
CA PRO A 69 -2.91 -6.96 -24.74
C PRO A 69 -3.61 -6.23 -23.58
N PRO A 70 -3.41 -4.91 -23.40
CA PRO A 70 -4.03 -4.17 -22.28
C PRO A 70 -5.55 -4.30 -22.19
N GLY A 71 -6.24 -4.39 -23.32
CA GLY A 71 -7.70 -4.59 -23.38
C GLY A 71 -8.14 -5.95 -22.83
N GLU A 72 -7.38 -7.01 -23.11
CA GLU A 72 -7.64 -8.35 -22.58
C GLU A 72 -7.38 -8.40 -21.07
N PHE A 73 -6.27 -7.85 -20.62
CA PHE A 73 -5.97 -7.77 -19.18
C PHE A 73 -7.07 -7.01 -18.43
N LYS A 74 -7.54 -5.86 -18.94
CA LYS A 74 -8.66 -5.10 -18.36
C LYS A 74 -9.96 -5.92 -18.32
N SER A 75 -10.24 -6.70 -19.34
CA SER A 75 -11.41 -7.58 -19.37
C SER A 75 -11.34 -8.66 -18.30
N LEU A 76 -10.15 -9.23 -18.06
CA LEU A 76 -9.91 -10.19 -17.00
C LEU A 76 -10.04 -9.55 -15.60
N LEU A 77 -9.53 -8.34 -15.42
CA LEU A 77 -9.71 -7.59 -14.16
C LEU A 77 -11.20 -7.40 -13.86
N LYS A 78 -11.97 -6.91 -14.84
CA LYS A 78 -13.42 -6.73 -14.71
C LYS A 78 -14.15 -8.05 -14.40
N LYS A 79 -13.83 -9.12 -15.13
CA LYS A 79 -14.42 -10.45 -14.93
C LYS A 79 -14.22 -10.95 -13.50
N ASN A 80 -13.07 -10.67 -12.92
CA ASN A 80 -12.69 -11.13 -11.57
C ASN A 80 -12.98 -10.11 -10.47
N ASN A 81 -13.65 -8.98 -10.77
CA ASN A 81 -13.93 -7.89 -9.83
C ASN A 81 -12.66 -7.37 -9.13
N LEU A 82 -11.57 -7.23 -9.90
CA LEU A 82 -10.28 -6.73 -9.46
C LEU A 82 -10.07 -5.30 -9.99
N LYS A 83 -9.44 -4.44 -9.20
CA LYS A 83 -9.06 -3.07 -9.58
C LYS A 83 -7.57 -2.86 -9.35
N VAL A 84 -6.90 -2.21 -10.29
CA VAL A 84 -5.53 -1.74 -10.12
C VAL A 84 -5.59 -0.40 -9.40
N VAL A 85 -4.97 -0.33 -8.22
CA VAL A 85 -4.90 0.89 -7.39
C VAL A 85 -3.68 1.71 -7.78
N SER A 86 -2.54 1.04 -8.00
CA SER A 86 -1.26 1.64 -8.33
C SER A 86 -0.58 0.89 -9.46
N VAL A 87 0.19 1.63 -10.26
CA VAL A 87 1.06 1.10 -11.32
C VAL A 87 2.49 1.50 -11.05
N GLY A 88 3.43 0.62 -11.41
CA GLY A 88 4.85 0.88 -11.29
C GLY A 88 5.37 1.83 -12.39
N ALA A 89 6.40 2.61 -12.04
CA ALA A 89 7.16 3.40 -13.01
C ALA A 89 8.66 3.20 -12.78
N ASP A 90 9.40 3.09 -13.88
CA ASP A 90 10.86 3.17 -13.85
C ASP A 90 11.30 4.61 -13.60
N PHE A 91 12.30 4.80 -12.75
CA PHE A 91 12.79 6.13 -12.37
C PHE A 91 13.32 6.95 -13.55
N GLN A 92 14.11 6.31 -14.43
CA GLN A 92 14.73 7.00 -15.57
C GLN A 92 13.67 7.34 -16.63
N GLN A 93 12.71 6.43 -16.84
CA GLN A 93 11.58 6.68 -17.72
C GLN A 93 10.71 7.82 -17.17
N LEU A 94 10.43 7.83 -15.86
CA LEU A 94 9.66 8.90 -15.21
C LEU A 94 10.36 10.25 -15.32
N ALA A 95 11.69 10.28 -15.18
CA ALA A 95 12.49 11.50 -15.34
C ALA A 95 12.45 12.03 -16.77
N LYS A 96 12.46 11.14 -17.77
CA LYS A 96 12.51 11.49 -19.19
C LYS A 96 11.13 11.83 -19.77
N ASP A 97 10.12 11.03 -19.42
CA ASP A 97 8.76 11.09 -19.97
C ASP A 97 7.72 10.73 -18.90
N PRO A 98 7.38 11.64 -17.99
CA PRO A 98 6.37 11.39 -16.98
C PRO A 98 4.96 11.22 -17.56
N GLN A 99 4.69 11.66 -18.80
CA GLN A 99 3.42 11.47 -19.46
C GLN A 99 3.12 9.98 -19.69
N ALA A 100 4.12 9.17 -20.02
CA ALA A 100 3.96 7.73 -20.16
C ALA A 100 3.39 7.08 -18.88
N SER A 101 3.80 7.55 -17.70
CA SER A 101 3.25 7.08 -16.41
C SER A 101 1.80 7.53 -16.20
N VAL A 102 1.45 8.75 -16.63
CA VAL A 102 0.04 9.22 -16.62
C VAL A 102 -0.83 8.33 -17.51
N ASP A 103 -0.37 8.02 -18.71
CA ASP A 103 -1.12 7.22 -19.68
C ASP A 103 -1.30 5.76 -19.21
N LEU A 104 -0.25 5.19 -18.59
CA LEU A 104 -0.32 3.86 -17.98
C LEU A 104 -1.33 3.83 -16.84
N ALA A 105 -1.28 4.79 -15.92
CA ALA A 105 -2.23 4.88 -14.81
C ALA A 105 -3.68 5.03 -15.32
N LYS A 106 -3.91 5.91 -16.29
CA LYS A 106 -5.21 6.08 -16.95
C LYS A 106 -5.69 4.79 -17.64
N THR A 107 -4.79 4.06 -18.28
CA THR A 107 -5.13 2.80 -18.96
C THR A 107 -5.77 1.79 -18.01
N TYR A 108 -5.27 1.69 -16.78
CA TYR A 108 -5.78 0.77 -15.78
C TYR A 108 -6.72 1.40 -14.74
N GLY A 109 -6.94 2.72 -14.80
CA GLY A 109 -7.76 3.46 -13.83
C GLY A 109 -7.08 3.63 -12.47
N ALA A 110 -5.76 3.44 -12.41
CA ALA A 110 -4.97 3.60 -11.20
C ALA A 110 -4.95 5.05 -10.71
N LYS A 111 -4.91 5.23 -9.40
CA LYS A 111 -4.83 6.54 -8.75
C LYS A 111 -3.44 6.86 -8.24
N TYR A 112 -2.54 5.88 -8.26
CA TYR A 112 -1.17 6.02 -7.82
C TYR A 112 -0.20 5.50 -8.89
N VAL A 113 0.94 6.15 -8.96
CA VAL A 113 2.15 5.68 -9.65
C VAL A 113 3.21 5.49 -8.59
N VAL A 114 3.87 4.34 -8.57
CA VAL A 114 4.91 4.00 -7.59
C VAL A 114 6.22 3.78 -8.30
N VAL A 115 7.28 4.44 -7.81
CA VAL A 115 8.66 4.16 -8.20
C VAL A 115 9.28 3.29 -7.14
N PHE A 116 9.75 2.10 -7.52
CA PHE A 116 10.28 1.10 -6.59
C PHE A 116 11.80 1.17 -6.40
N TRP A 117 12.51 1.90 -7.24
CA TRP A 117 13.96 1.96 -7.19
C TRP A 117 14.49 3.29 -7.69
N ILE A 118 15.42 3.90 -6.95
CA ILE A 118 16.22 5.03 -7.41
C ILE A 118 17.58 4.47 -7.85
N PRO A 119 17.97 4.62 -9.14
CA PRO A 119 19.27 4.14 -9.62
C PRO A 119 20.41 4.81 -8.88
N HIS A 120 21.35 4.01 -8.39
CA HIS A 120 22.58 4.45 -7.73
C HIS A 120 23.67 3.39 -7.89
N THR A 121 24.92 3.75 -7.63
CA THR A 121 26.07 2.85 -7.68
C THR A 121 26.56 2.58 -6.25
N ASP A 122 26.66 1.32 -5.87
CA ASP A 122 27.07 0.81 -4.57
C ASP A 122 26.29 1.39 -3.38
N VAL A 123 26.61 2.62 -2.97
CA VAL A 123 25.99 3.30 -1.81
C VAL A 123 25.12 4.45 -2.30
N PHE A 124 23.89 4.50 -1.82
CA PHE A 124 22.99 5.63 -2.08
C PHE A 124 23.54 6.91 -1.43
N THR A 125 23.69 7.96 -2.20
CA THR A 125 24.36 9.20 -1.79
C THR A 125 23.39 10.38 -1.67
N ILE A 126 23.86 11.47 -1.08
CA ILE A 126 23.10 12.72 -1.02
C ILE A 126 22.80 13.28 -2.42
N ASP A 127 23.67 13.05 -3.39
CA ASP A 127 23.44 13.56 -4.76
C ASP A 127 22.39 12.72 -5.48
N ASP A 128 22.32 11.40 -5.23
CA ASP A 128 21.22 10.55 -5.68
C ASP A 128 19.88 11.02 -5.06
N ALA A 129 19.87 11.32 -3.76
CA ALA A 129 18.69 11.83 -3.07
C ALA A 129 18.22 13.19 -3.60
N LYS A 130 19.14 14.13 -3.88
CA LYS A 130 18.82 15.43 -4.51
C LYS A 130 18.25 15.25 -5.91
N ASN A 131 18.84 14.35 -6.72
CA ASN A 131 18.31 14.03 -8.03
C ASN A 131 16.90 13.46 -7.94
N ALA A 132 16.67 12.53 -7.01
CA ALA A 132 15.35 11.94 -6.79
C ALA A 132 14.30 13.00 -6.38
N VAL A 133 14.65 13.94 -5.50
CA VAL A 133 13.77 15.06 -5.11
C VAL A 133 13.36 15.89 -6.33
N ASN A 134 14.33 16.24 -7.21
CA ASN A 134 14.05 17.01 -8.42
C ASN A 134 13.11 16.25 -9.37
N VAL A 135 13.39 14.98 -9.63
CA VAL A 135 12.57 14.13 -10.52
C VAL A 135 11.15 13.95 -9.95
N PHE A 136 11.03 13.58 -8.69
CA PHE A 136 9.74 13.31 -8.07
C PHE A 136 8.89 14.56 -7.91
N ASN A 137 9.46 15.70 -7.56
CA ASN A 137 8.70 16.95 -7.49
C ASN A 137 8.23 17.40 -8.88
N SER A 138 9.05 17.26 -9.91
CA SER A 138 8.68 17.62 -11.29
C SER A 138 7.61 16.70 -11.86
N ALA A 139 7.87 15.39 -11.86
CA ALA A 139 6.94 14.40 -12.40
C ALA A 139 5.64 14.33 -11.58
N GLY A 140 5.75 14.41 -10.26
CA GLY A 140 4.60 14.40 -9.35
C GLY A 140 3.65 15.58 -9.54
N LYS A 141 4.16 16.73 -9.96
CA LYS A 141 3.32 17.88 -10.34
C LYS A 141 2.42 17.52 -11.54
N LEU A 142 3.00 16.98 -12.61
CA LEU A 142 2.24 16.55 -13.79
C LEU A 142 1.21 15.45 -13.46
N LEU A 143 1.62 14.45 -12.68
CA LEU A 143 0.73 13.37 -12.24
C LEU A 143 -0.45 13.93 -11.45
N LYS A 144 -0.21 14.86 -10.51
CA LYS A 144 -1.25 15.52 -9.73
C LYS A 144 -2.24 16.31 -10.61
N GLU A 145 -1.76 17.04 -11.61
CA GLU A 145 -2.60 17.74 -12.58
C GLU A 145 -3.54 16.79 -13.35
N ASN A 146 -3.16 15.51 -13.43
CA ASN A 146 -3.96 14.43 -14.02
C ASN A 146 -4.77 13.61 -12.98
N GLY A 147 -4.80 14.04 -11.71
CA GLY A 147 -5.54 13.37 -10.63
C GLY A 147 -4.92 12.06 -10.17
N ILE A 148 -3.59 11.91 -10.33
CA ILE A 148 -2.78 10.75 -9.97
C ILE A 148 -1.75 11.19 -8.92
N ALA A 149 -1.53 10.38 -7.88
CA ALA A 149 -0.53 10.62 -6.87
C ALA A 149 0.76 9.84 -7.19
N LEU A 150 1.92 10.47 -7.01
CA LEU A 150 3.21 9.80 -7.07
C LEU A 150 3.60 9.31 -5.68
N CYS A 151 4.07 8.08 -5.58
CA CYS A 151 4.69 7.53 -4.37
C CYS A 151 6.07 6.94 -4.70
N TYR A 152 6.96 7.02 -3.74
CA TYR A 152 8.25 6.35 -3.77
C TYR A 152 8.25 5.22 -2.74
N HIS A 153 8.58 4.02 -3.17
CA HIS A 153 8.73 2.83 -2.34
C HIS A 153 10.19 2.68 -1.94
N ALA A 154 10.48 2.94 -0.66
CA ALA A 154 11.83 2.86 -0.13
C ALA A 154 12.29 1.40 0.05
N HIS A 155 13.55 1.11 -0.30
CA HIS A 155 14.16 -0.22 -0.25
C HIS A 155 15.20 -0.39 0.86
N GLY A 156 15.36 0.62 1.74
CA GLY A 156 16.24 0.52 2.91
C GLY A 156 17.62 1.16 2.73
N TYR A 157 18.11 1.35 1.52
CA TYR A 157 19.38 2.03 1.27
C TYR A 157 19.31 3.53 1.58
N GLU A 158 18.13 4.10 1.62
CA GLU A 158 17.87 5.51 1.97
C GLU A 158 18.08 5.80 3.46
N PHE A 159 18.14 4.76 4.30
CA PHE A 159 18.38 4.96 5.74
C PHE A 159 19.86 5.10 6.11
N GLY A 160 20.75 5.27 5.12
CA GLY A 160 22.13 5.73 5.34
C GLY A 160 22.15 7.06 6.09
N ALA A 161 23.10 7.20 7.03
CA ALA A 161 23.22 8.37 7.88
C ALA A 161 23.50 9.66 7.07
N TYR A 162 22.75 10.73 7.35
CA TYR A 162 22.96 12.05 6.76
C TYR A 162 22.56 13.15 7.74
N GLY A 163 23.51 14.06 8.02
CA GLY A 163 23.31 15.15 8.97
C GLY A 163 22.92 14.63 10.37
N LYS A 164 21.77 15.03 10.86
CA LYS A 164 21.21 14.55 12.14
C LYS A 164 20.20 13.41 11.97
N GLY A 165 20.03 12.89 10.77
CA GLY A 165 19.06 11.85 10.43
C GLY A 165 19.60 10.91 9.36
N THR A 166 18.80 10.63 8.36
CA THR A 166 19.07 9.72 7.26
C THR A 166 18.82 10.38 5.90
N LEU A 167 19.25 9.75 4.83
CA LEU A 167 18.89 10.22 3.47
C LEU A 167 17.38 10.08 3.20
N PHE A 168 16.68 9.13 3.88
CA PHE A 168 15.22 9.09 3.85
C PHE A 168 14.60 10.35 4.46
N ASP A 169 15.15 10.83 5.58
CA ASP A 169 14.69 12.08 6.19
C ASP A 169 14.89 13.25 5.22
N TYR A 170 16.04 13.30 4.53
CA TYR A 170 16.27 14.30 3.50
C TYR A 170 15.20 14.25 2.39
N LEU A 171 14.87 13.05 1.88
CA LEU A 171 13.80 12.89 0.91
C LEU A 171 12.45 13.37 1.47
N ALA A 172 12.10 12.98 2.69
CA ALA A 172 10.82 13.31 3.32
C ALA A 172 10.64 14.82 3.54
N GLU A 173 11.72 15.53 3.86
CA GLU A 173 11.74 16.96 4.12
C GLU A 173 11.76 17.82 2.83
N ASN A 174 12.30 17.29 1.72
CA ASN A 174 12.48 18.04 0.48
C ASN A 174 11.47 17.67 -0.63
N LEU A 175 10.78 16.56 -0.52
CA LEU A 175 9.66 16.21 -1.39
C LEU A 175 8.43 17.04 -1.01
N ASN A 176 7.88 17.77 -1.98
CA ASN A 176 6.61 18.46 -1.79
C ASN A 176 5.47 17.43 -1.58
N PRO A 177 4.81 17.40 -0.40
CA PRO A 177 3.78 16.43 -0.10
C PRO A 177 2.54 16.52 -1.00
N ALA A 178 2.39 17.64 -1.70
CA ALA A 178 1.34 17.81 -2.70
C ALA A 178 1.65 17.07 -4.01
N TYR A 179 2.91 16.72 -4.27
CA TYR A 179 3.36 16.14 -5.53
C TYR A 179 3.84 14.70 -5.37
N ALA A 180 4.60 14.41 -4.30
CA ALA A 180 5.15 13.09 -4.07
C ALA A 180 5.08 12.70 -2.58
N ASN A 181 4.74 11.45 -2.35
CA ASN A 181 4.66 10.81 -1.04
C ASN A 181 5.39 9.46 -1.07
N PHE A 182 5.19 8.62 -0.07
CA PHE A 182 5.89 7.36 0.05
C PHE A 182 4.90 6.19 0.07
N GLU A 183 5.34 5.07 -0.42
CA GLU A 183 4.83 3.77 -0.08
C GLU A 183 5.79 3.13 0.92
N MET A 184 5.28 2.76 2.09
CA MET A 184 6.10 2.10 3.10
C MET A 184 6.11 0.60 2.86
N ASP A 185 7.26 0.02 2.57
CA ASP A 185 7.45 -1.42 2.77
C ASP A 185 8.01 -1.65 4.17
N VAL A 186 7.23 -2.32 5.01
CA VAL A 186 7.59 -2.52 6.42
C VAL A 186 8.79 -3.44 6.62
N PHE A 187 9.05 -4.36 5.68
CA PHE A 187 10.26 -5.19 5.65
C PHE A 187 11.49 -4.33 5.37
N TRP A 188 11.42 -3.48 4.34
CA TRP A 188 12.53 -2.64 3.92
C TRP A 188 12.82 -1.48 4.88
N VAL A 189 11.89 -1.12 5.74
CA VAL A 189 12.16 -0.23 6.89
C VAL A 189 12.85 -1.01 8.02
N LYS A 190 12.36 -2.22 8.33
CA LYS A 190 12.91 -3.06 9.39
C LYS A 190 14.30 -3.60 9.05
N HIS A 191 14.54 -3.93 7.78
CA HIS A 191 15.76 -4.61 7.34
C HIS A 191 17.04 -3.80 7.62
N PRO A 192 17.12 -2.48 7.37
CA PRO A 192 18.26 -1.64 7.76
C PRO A 192 18.28 -1.24 9.23
N GLY A 193 17.37 -1.77 10.06
CA GLY A 193 17.33 -1.52 11.51
C GLY A 193 16.43 -0.36 11.95
N GLN A 194 15.56 0.16 11.07
CA GLN A 194 14.60 1.20 11.43
C GLN A 194 13.32 0.61 12.05
N ASP A 195 12.54 1.46 12.70
CA ASP A 195 11.25 1.11 13.27
C ASP A 195 10.11 1.68 12.39
N PRO A 196 9.29 0.82 11.73
CA PRO A 196 8.18 1.28 10.91
C PRO A 196 7.14 2.10 11.69
N VAL A 197 6.90 1.78 12.97
CA VAL A 197 5.96 2.52 13.81
C VAL A 197 6.48 3.92 14.10
N ALA A 198 7.76 4.04 14.46
CA ALA A 198 8.41 5.34 14.69
C ALA A 198 8.42 6.19 13.42
N LEU A 199 8.66 5.58 12.25
CA LEU A 199 8.68 6.29 10.96
C LEU A 199 7.28 6.82 10.58
N LEU A 200 6.22 6.04 10.81
CA LEU A 200 4.83 6.47 10.63
C LEU A 200 4.45 7.64 11.55
N GLN A 201 4.96 7.63 12.79
CA GLN A 201 4.73 8.71 13.75
C GLN A 201 5.52 9.98 13.40
N LYS A 202 6.74 9.82 12.87
CA LYS A 202 7.59 10.94 12.46
C LYS A 202 7.03 11.68 11.24
N TYR A 203 6.46 10.95 10.28
CA TYR A 203 5.94 11.51 9.03
C TYR A 203 4.47 11.12 8.81
N PRO A 204 3.54 11.59 9.66
CA PRO A 204 2.12 11.27 9.49
C PRO A 204 1.59 11.79 8.14
N SER A 205 0.68 11.05 7.56
CA SER A 205 0.05 11.36 6.24
C SER A 205 0.99 11.33 5.02
N ARG A 206 2.25 10.91 5.19
CA ARG A 206 3.20 10.79 4.07
C ARG A 206 3.20 9.40 3.43
N PHE A 207 2.44 8.43 3.98
CA PHE A 207 2.39 7.04 3.52
C PHE A 207 0.96 6.64 3.15
N PRO A 208 0.44 7.05 1.96
CA PRO A 208 -0.89 6.61 1.51
C PRO A 208 -0.95 5.12 1.17
N LEU A 209 0.16 4.51 0.83
CA LEU A 209 0.32 3.11 0.44
C LEU A 209 1.27 2.39 1.39
N MET A 210 1.06 1.07 1.57
CA MET A 210 1.92 0.24 2.41
C MET A 210 2.03 -1.18 1.87
N HIS A 211 3.25 -1.68 1.75
CA HIS A 211 3.51 -3.11 1.61
C HIS A 211 3.59 -3.78 2.98
N LEU A 212 2.79 -4.82 3.13
CA LEU A 212 2.82 -5.74 4.26
C LEU A 212 3.67 -6.95 3.88
N LYS A 213 4.87 -7.01 4.44
CA LYS A 213 5.88 -8.01 4.15
C LYS A 213 6.61 -8.35 5.45
N ASP A 214 6.56 -9.61 5.86
CA ASP A 214 7.17 -10.02 7.13
C ASP A 214 8.48 -10.76 6.91
N ARG A 215 9.36 -10.68 7.90
CA ARG A 215 10.73 -11.12 7.81
C ARG A 215 11.01 -12.22 8.83
N LYS A 216 11.60 -13.32 8.37
CA LYS A 216 12.03 -14.41 9.24
C LYS A 216 12.88 -13.89 10.40
N THR A 217 12.54 -14.28 11.61
CA THR A 217 13.29 -13.91 12.82
C THR A 217 14.75 -14.32 12.73
N GLY A 218 15.64 -13.41 13.11
CA GLY A 218 17.07 -13.60 13.07
C GLY A 218 17.72 -13.33 11.71
N THR A 219 16.99 -12.80 10.73
CA THR A 219 17.57 -12.35 9.47
C THR A 219 18.47 -11.14 9.71
N GLU A 220 19.72 -11.21 9.30
CA GLU A 220 20.65 -10.09 9.34
C GLU A 220 20.18 -9.00 8.36
N GLY A 221 20.20 -7.75 8.82
CA GLY A 221 19.82 -6.59 8.03
C GLY A 221 21.01 -5.94 7.35
N ASN A 222 20.72 -5.13 6.32
CA ASN A 222 21.70 -4.30 5.63
C ASN A 222 21.02 -3.05 5.02
N GLN A 223 21.83 -2.15 4.45
CA GLN A 223 21.41 -0.91 3.78
C GLN A 223 21.68 -0.97 2.27
N LYS A 224 21.58 -2.15 1.65
CA LYS A 224 21.87 -2.32 0.21
C LYS A 224 20.58 -2.38 -0.65
N GLY A 225 19.41 -2.48 -0.02
CA GLY A 225 18.16 -2.72 -0.75
C GLY A 225 18.04 -4.14 -1.29
N GLU A 226 18.81 -5.08 -0.77
CA GLU A 226 18.87 -6.48 -1.17
C GLU A 226 18.69 -7.40 0.03
N ALA A 227 17.92 -8.46 -0.15
CA ALA A 227 17.72 -9.51 0.85
C ALA A 227 17.46 -10.84 0.15
N ASP A 228 17.74 -11.95 0.85
CA ASP A 228 17.28 -13.26 0.41
C ASP A 228 15.72 -13.28 0.49
N VAL A 229 15.08 -13.37 -0.66
CA VAL A 229 13.61 -13.39 -0.76
C VAL A 229 12.98 -14.57 0.00
N GLU A 230 13.73 -15.64 0.24
CA GLU A 230 13.25 -16.79 1.02
C GLU A 230 13.13 -16.48 2.53
N THR A 231 13.59 -15.28 2.97
CA THR A 231 13.34 -14.76 4.31
C THR A 231 11.95 -14.15 4.46
N ASN A 232 11.19 -13.98 3.38
CA ASN A 232 9.79 -13.59 3.47
C ASN A 232 8.96 -14.74 4.05
N VAL A 233 8.16 -14.43 5.05
CA VAL A 233 7.34 -15.39 5.80
C VAL A 233 5.90 -14.89 5.92
N VAL A 234 5.01 -15.81 6.31
CA VAL A 234 3.60 -15.46 6.59
C VAL A 234 3.53 -14.28 7.57
N LEU A 235 2.72 -13.29 7.29
CA LEU A 235 2.53 -12.12 8.15
C LEU A 235 2.18 -12.56 9.57
N GLY A 236 2.83 -11.93 10.55
CA GLY A 236 2.69 -12.24 11.97
C GLY A 236 3.54 -13.41 12.47
N SER A 237 4.25 -14.11 11.60
CA SER A 237 5.18 -15.17 12.00
C SER A 237 6.64 -14.75 12.04
N GLY A 238 6.93 -13.52 11.64
CA GLY A 238 8.28 -12.95 11.60
C GLY A 238 8.57 -11.95 12.72
N ASP A 239 9.54 -11.08 12.46
CA ASP A 239 10.05 -10.11 13.45
C ASP A 239 9.76 -8.63 13.11
N VAL A 240 8.97 -8.36 12.07
CA VAL A 240 8.63 -6.99 11.64
C VAL A 240 7.65 -6.32 12.60
N GLY A 241 6.72 -7.08 13.20
CA GLY A 241 5.76 -6.55 14.16
C GLY A 241 4.46 -6.03 13.53
N ILE A 242 3.92 -6.79 12.58
CA ILE A 242 2.77 -6.42 11.72
C ILE A 242 1.56 -5.87 12.50
N ALA A 243 1.18 -6.47 13.65
CA ALA A 243 0.01 -6.03 14.42
C ALA A 243 0.16 -4.57 14.93
N ALA A 244 1.33 -4.23 15.48
CA ALA A 244 1.62 -2.87 15.96
C ALA A 244 1.66 -1.87 14.80
N ILE A 245 2.23 -2.27 13.66
CA ILE A 245 2.31 -1.46 12.45
C ILE A 245 0.92 -1.17 11.90
N MET A 246 0.04 -2.15 11.78
CA MET A 246 -1.34 -1.96 11.31
C MET A 246 -2.10 -0.93 12.17
N LYS A 247 -1.93 -0.99 13.50
CA LYS A 247 -2.52 -0.01 14.42
C LYS A 247 -1.96 1.40 14.21
N ALA A 248 -0.64 1.54 14.00
CA ALA A 248 0.01 2.81 13.74
C ALA A 248 -0.35 3.36 12.35
N ALA A 249 -0.38 2.52 11.33
CA ALA A 249 -0.71 2.87 9.95
C ALA A 249 -2.13 3.44 9.83
N LYS A 250 -3.10 2.84 10.52
CA LYS A 250 -4.47 3.38 10.60
C LYS A 250 -4.49 4.81 11.15
N LYS A 251 -3.72 5.07 12.22
CA LYS A 251 -3.61 6.42 12.82
C LYS A 251 -2.87 7.40 11.90
N ALA A 252 -1.87 6.93 11.16
CA ALA A 252 -1.09 7.73 10.21
C ALA A 252 -1.84 8.03 8.90
N GLY A 253 -3.01 7.41 8.66
CA GLY A 253 -3.85 7.67 7.50
C GLY A 253 -3.46 6.89 6.24
N VAL A 254 -2.81 5.73 6.39
CA VAL A 254 -2.55 4.80 5.28
C VAL A 254 -3.89 4.36 4.68
N LYS A 255 -4.00 4.40 3.35
CA LYS A 255 -5.25 4.16 2.62
C LYS A 255 -5.34 2.77 2.02
N HIS A 256 -4.24 2.27 1.45
CA HIS A 256 -4.17 1.00 0.76
C HIS A 256 -3.02 0.16 1.31
N TYR A 257 -3.27 -1.12 1.46
CA TYR A 257 -2.33 -2.10 2.00
C TYR A 257 -2.21 -3.25 1.01
N PHE A 258 -1.00 -3.58 0.63
CA PHE A 258 -0.73 -4.69 -0.29
C PHE A 258 0.15 -5.72 0.40
N ILE A 259 -0.25 -6.98 0.39
CA ILE A 259 0.64 -8.07 0.76
C ILE A 259 1.68 -8.20 -0.35
N GLU A 260 2.95 -8.23 0.02
CA GLU A 260 4.02 -8.63 -0.87
C GLU A 260 4.81 -9.79 -0.27
N ASP A 261 4.97 -10.84 -1.05
CA ASP A 261 5.77 -12.02 -0.70
C ASP A 261 6.56 -12.46 -1.94
N GLU A 262 7.83 -12.28 -1.90
CA GLU A 262 8.72 -12.58 -3.02
C GLU A 262 9.29 -14.00 -2.99
N SER A 263 9.03 -14.75 -1.90
CA SER A 263 9.54 -16.11 -1.75
C SER A 263 8.97 -17.08 -2.77
N SER A 264 9.61 -18.21 -2.92
CA SER A 264 9.09 -19.32 -3.73
C SER A 264 7.73 -19.86 -3.21
N ARG A 265 7.35 -19.50 -1.97
CA ARG A 265 6.14 -19.95 -1.27
C ARG A 265 4.99 -18.94 -1.33
N SER A 266 5.09 -17.85 -2.08
CA SER A 266 4.10 -16.75 -2.10
C SER A 266 2.66 -17.24 -2.33
N VAL A 267 2.44 -18.22 -3.21
CA VAL A 267 1.12 -18.80 -3.50
C VAL A 267 0.46 -19.44 -2.27
N GLU A 268 1.25 -19.99 -1.35
CA GLU A 268 0.79 -20.62 -0.11
C GLU A 268 0.75 -19.62 1.05
N GLN A 269 1.69 -18.68 1.09
CA GLN A 269 1.84 -17.75 2.20
C GLN A 269 0.83 -16.60 2.14
N VAL A 270 0.50 -16.08 0.94
CA VAL A 270 -0.45 -14.95 0.79
C VAL A 270 -1.83 -15.28 1.40
N PRO A 271 -2.48 -16.44 1.14
CA PRO A 271 -3.75 -16.78 1.79
C PRO A 271 -3.64 -16.88 3.33
N ARG A 272 -2.53 -17.39 3.84
CA ARG A 272 -2.27 -17.48 5.29
C ARG A 272 -2.06 -16.10 5.91
N SER A 273 -1.37 -15.22 5.21
CA SER A 273 -1.20 -13.81 5.60
C SER A 273 -2.53 -13.06 5.64
N LEU A 274 -3.42 -13.29 4.68
CA LEU A 274 -4.79 -12.74 4.71
C LEU A 274 -5.57 -13.24 5.94
N ALA A 275 -5.48 -14.53 6.26
CA ALA A 275 -6.13 -15.11 7.43
C ALA A 275 -5.62 -14.48 8.74
N TYR A 276 -4.30 -14.26 8.86
CA TYR A 276 -3.71 -13.54 9.99
C TYR A 276 -4.25 -12.10 10.11
N LEU A 277 -4.25 -11.33 9.00
CA LEU A 277 -4.76 -9.95 9.03
C LEU A 277 -6.26 -9.90 9.37
N ALA A 278 -7.04 -10.91 8.97
CA ALA A 278 -8.45 -11.02 9.34
C ALA A 278 -8.62 -11.26 10.85
N SER A 279 -7.72 -12.01 11.49
CA SER A 279 -7.76 -12.22 12.95
C SER A 279 -7.51 -10.95 13.75
N LEU A 280 -6.63 -10.04 13.26
CA LEU A 280 -6.36 -8.76 13.92
C LEU A 280 -7.56 -7.79 13.94
N LYS A 281 -8.57 -8.01 13.10
CA LYS A 281 -9.78 -7.16 13.06
C LYS A 281 -10.81 -7.54 14.13
N GLN A 282 -10.61 -8.66 14.81
CA GLN A 282 -11.53 -9.20 15.83
C GLN A 282 -11.10 -8.78 17.25
N GLU A 283 -9.90 -8.23 17.41
CA GLU A 283 -9.37 -7.65 18.65
C GLU A 283 -9.55 -6.11 18.68
#